data_1c89c481eea07a0ca04f5d5a818bffcc
#
_entry.id   1c89c481eea07a0ca04f5d5a818bffcc
#
_cell.length_a   1.000
_cell.length_b   1.000
_cell.length_c   1.000
_cell.angle_alpha   90.00
_cell.angle_beta   90.00
_cell.angle_gamma   90.00
#
_symmetry.space_group_name_H-M   'P 1'
#
loop_
_entity.id
_entity.type
_entity.pdbx_description
1 polymer ?
#
loop_
_entity_poly.entity_id
_entity_poly.type
_entity_poly.pdbx_seq_one_letter_code
_entity_poly.pdbx_strand_id
1 'polypeptide(L)'
;MNFKSDCTHFKGHIPCKPHKQNGYHCDDCVAYEKVSKRILIIKLGAIGDVIRTTPLVVRFKKIYPNCKITWLTWTPDILPSSQIDEILKWDVNSVMYAQHSSWDIAINLDKEKEAGALLKIIDAKEKFGFVLKDNEIQPYNDLAIHKFFTGIFDDVSKANTKSYLTEIFEICGMQHEGEPYLMDTHDDKNYKWNLPKNKKIIGMNTGCGGRWTTRLWSIDKWVELIAILKKQNPDAEILLLGGEAEDARNKEIQQRSGALYLGYFSLSEFINLVNQCELIITQVTMGMHITLALGKKIILMNNIFNPHEFDLFGKGEIVMPDKECKCFYRGSCIDGTSCMEQLPAQKIADAVGRHF
;
A
#
# COMPACT_ATOMS: atom_id res chain seq x y z
N MET A 1 30.15 34.43 -4.51
CA MET A 1 29.02 33.55 -4.89
C MET A 1 28.87 32.53 -3.79
N ASN A 2 27.72 32.49 -3.12
CA ASN A 2 27.41 31.59 -2.03
C ASN A 2 26.43 30.52 -2.52
N PHE A 3 26.30 29.43 -1.78
CA PHE A 3 25.26 28.43 -2.00
C PHE A 3 24.48 28.17 -0.71
N LYS A 4 23.20 27.81 -0.85
CA LYS A 4 22.29 27.51 0.27
C LYS A 4 21.90 26.03 0.23
N SER A 5 22.69 25.18 0.90
CA SER A 5 22.45 23.72 0.95
C SER A 5 21.19 23.32 1.73
N ASP A 6 20.63 24.28 2.50
CA ASP A 6 19.39 24.12 3.24
C ASP A 6 18.13 24.51 2.43
N CYS A 7 18.27 24.81 1.14
CA CYS A 7 17.15 25.10 0.25
C CYS A 7 16.44 23.81 -0.23
N THR A 8 15.10 23.84 -0.29
CA THR A 8 14.29 22.72 -0.82
C THR A 8 14.67 22.34 -2.25
N HIS A 9 15.09 23.31 -3.06
CA HIS A 9 15.48 23.11 -4.46
C HIS A 9 16.94 22.68 -4.66
N PHE A 10 17.79 22.79 -3.63
CA PHE A 10 19.21 22.50 -3.75
C PHE A 10 19.48 21.02 -4.03
N LYS A 11 20.28 20.74 -5.07
CA LYS A 11 20.65 19.37 -5.50
C LYS A 11 22.13 19.03 -5.24
N GLY A 12 23.00 20.02 -5.20
CA GLY A 12 24.42 19.85 -4.94
C GLY A 12 25.26 19.35 -6.14
N HIS A 13 24.74 18.41 -6.90
CA HIS A 13 25.42 17.75 -8.04
C HIS A 13 24.94 18.23 -9.42
N ILE A 14 23.81 18.92 -9.49
CA ILE A 14 23.25 19.52 -10.71
C ILE A 14 22.63 20.87 -10.41
N PRO A 15 22.43 21.74 -11.42
CA PRO A 15 21.70 22.98 -11.26
C PRO A 15 20.26 22.72 -10.80
N CYS A 16 19.78 23.49 -9.82
CA CYS A 16 18.40 23.41 -9.33
C CYS A 16 17.39 23.94 -10.37
N LYS A 17 16.11 23.58 -10.21
CA LYS A 17 15.04 24.00 -11.13
C LYS A 17 14.89 25.52 -11.24
N PRO A 18 14.87 26.32 -10.13
CA PRO A 18 14.82 27.77 -10.23
C PRO A 18 15.99 28.38 -11.01
N HIS A 19 17.21 27.84 -10.87
CA HIS A 19 18.34 28.28 -11.67
C HIS A 19 18.14 27.98 -13.16
N LYS A 20 17.75 26.75 -13.50
CA LYS A 20 17.54 26.34 -14.90
C LYS A 20 16.44 27.16 -15.60
N GLN A 21 15.40 27.54 -14.88
CA GLN A 21 14.25 28.25 -15.44
C GLN A 21 14.46 29.78 -15.52
N ASN A 22 15.12 30.34 -14.52
CA ASN A 22 15.15 31.80 -14.34
C ASN A 22 16.57 32.36 -14.17
N GLY A 23 17.60 31.52 -14.16
CA GLY A 23 18.99 31.95 -13.98
C GLY A 23 19.36 32.37 -12.55
N TYR A 24 18.51 32.16 -11.56
CA TYR A 24 18.76 32.61 -10.19
C TYR A 24 20.00 31.98 -9.58
N HIS A 25 20.80 32.77 -8.89
CA HIS A 25 21.86 32.34 -7.99
C HIS A 25 21.37 32.36 -6.54
N CYS A 26 22.01 31.56 -5.65
CA CYS A 26 21.51 31.42 -4.28
C CYS A 26 21.56 32.72 -3.47
N ASP A 27 22.42 33.69 -3.86
CA ASP A 27 22.55 34.97 -3.16
C ASP A 27 21.28 35.82 -3.27
N ASP A 28 20.58 35.78 -4.41
CA ASP A 28 19.43 36.63 -4.76
C ASP A 28 18.19 35.79 -5.18
N CYS A 29 18.16 34.48 -4.89
CA CYS A 29 17.11 33.59 -5.32
C CYS A 29 15.78 33.86 -4.60
N VAL A 30 14.80 34.40 -5.33
CA VAL A 30 13.43 34.62 -4.83
C VAL A 30 12.64 33.36 -4.57
N ALA A 31 13.09 32.21 -5.14
CA ALA A 31 12.51 30.91 -4.90
C ALA A 31 13.18 30.13 -3.75
N TYR A 32 14.00 30.81 -2.94
CA TYR A 32 14.62 30.16 -1.79
C TYR A 32 13.56 29.79 -0.74
N GLU A 33 13.49 28.50 -0.43
CA GLU A 33 12.65 27.96 0.62
C GLU A 33 13.51 27.07 1.52
N LYS A 34 13.62 27.43 2.79
CA LYS A 34 14.41 26.66 3.75
C LYS A 34 13.75 25.33 4.07
N VAL A 35 14.54 24.25 4.02
CA VAL A 35 14.12 22.91 4.50
C VAL A 35 13.84 23.00 6.00
N SER A 36 12.62 22.67 6.40
CA SER A 36 12.21 22.69 7.81
C SER A 36 12.67 21.46 8.57
N LYS A 37 12.55 20.28 7.97
CA LYS A 37 12.95 18.98 8.52
C LYS A 37 13.43 18.05 7.40
N ARG A 38 14.42 17.21 7.70
CA ARG A 38 14.83 16.07 6.88
C ARG A 38 14.35 14.78 7.56
N ILE A 39 13.49 14.05 6.88
CA ILE A 39 12.80 12.88 7.42
C ILE A 39 13.18 11.66 6.59
N LEU A 40 13.71 10.61 7.22
CA LEU A 40 13.93 9.32 6.60
C LEU A 40 12.87 8.33 7.06
N ILE A 41 12.20 7.69 6.10
CA ILE A 41 11.28 6.59 6.34
C ILE A 41 11.88 5.30 5.75
N ILE A 42 12.04 4.28 6.57
CA ILE A 42 12.47 2.94 6.17
C ILE A 42 11.25 2.04 6.24
N LYS A 43 10.77 1.60 5.08
CA LYS A 43 9.72 0.58 4.95
C LYS A 43 10.02 -0.24 3.69
N LEU A 44 10.59 -1.43 3.88
CA LEU A 44 11.16 -2.23 2.81
C LEU A 44 10.10 -3.00 2.03
N GLY A 45 9.18 -3.65 2.72
CA GLY A 45 8.12 -4.52 2.16
C GLY A 45 7.08 -4.89 3.24
N ALA A 46 6.07 -5.73 2.95
CA ALA A 46 5.62 -6.09 1.61
C ALA A 46 5.01 -4.88 0.89
N ILE A 47 4.78 -4.96 -0.44
CA ILE A 47 4.26 -3.84 -1.24
C ILE A 47 2.99 -3.23 -0.61
N GLY A 48 2.03 -4.04 -0.18
CA GLY A 48 0.82 -3.55 0.49
C GLY A 48 1.12 -2.77 1.78
N ASP A 49 2.15 -3.20 2.55
CA ASP A 49 2.56 -2.51 3.76
C ASP A 49 3.26 -1.18 3.47
N VAL A 50 3.99 -1.10 2.36
CA VAL A 50 4.58 0.16 1.88
C VAL A 50 3.47 1.15 1.54
N ILE A 51 2.44 0.73 0.78
CA ILE A 51 1.30 1.59 0.40
C ILE A 51 0.58 2.10 1.65
N ARG A 52 0.20 1.22 2.58
CA ARG A 52 -0.56 1.61 3.78
C ARG A 52 0.25 2.41 4.80
N THR A 53 1.52 2.66 4.53
CA THR A 53 2.38 3.52 5.35
C THR A 53 2.47 4.95 4.78
N THR A 54 2.08 5.16 3.52
CA THR A 54 2.15 6.48 2.85
C THR A 54 1.37 7.61 3.51
N PRO A 55 0.31 7.40 4.33
CA PRO A 55 -0.37 8.47 5.07
C PRO A 55 0.56 9.30 5.97
N LEU A 56 1.68 8.73 6.43
CA LEU A 56 2.68 9.49 7.19
C LEU A 56 3.26 10.66 6.39
N VAL A 57 3.39 10.53 5.06
CA VAL A 57 3.85 11.62 4.17
C VAL A 57 2.91 12.81 4.25
N VAL A 58 1.59 12.57 4.20
CA VAL A 58 0.55 13.59 4.33
C VAL A 58 0.69 14.32 5.66
N ARG A 59 0.80 13.55 6.75
CA ARG A 59 0.94 14.10 8.10
C ARG A 59 2.21 14.92 8.27
N PHE A 60 3.35 14.40 7.85
CA PHE A 60 4.61 15.12 7.99
C PHE A 60 4.64 16.41 7.18
N LYS A 61 4.12 16.42 5.96
CA LYS A 61 4.01 17.66 5.16
C LYS A 61 3.03 18.67 5.76
N LYS A 62 2.00 18.21 6.46
CA LYS A 62 1.07 19.08 7.20
C LYS A 62 1.72 19.71 8.45
N ILE A 63 2.47 18.91 9.22
CA ILE A 63 3.11 19.38 10.47
C ILE A 63 4.36 20.21 10.19
N TYR A 64 5.15 19.83 9.20
CA TYR A 64 6.41 20.43 8.83
C TYR A 64 6.39 20.94 7.38
N PRO A 65 5.79 22.10 7.11
CA PRO A 65 5.86 22.68 5.77
C PRO A 65 7.31 22.79 5.29
N ASN A 66 7.56 22.51 4.01
CA ASN A 66 8.88 22.45 3.40
C ASN A 66 9.82 21.36 3.99
N CYS A 67 9.29 20.30 4.63
CA CYS A 67 10.12 19.15 4.97
C CYS A 67 10.56 18.41 3.70
N LYS A 68 11.69 17.72 3.79
CA LYS A 68 12.15 16.76 2.79
C LYS A 68 12.00 15.36 3.32
N ILE A 69 11.26 14.54 2.60
CA ILE A 69 11.01 13.13 2.92
C ILE A 69 11.81 12.26 1.97
N THR A 70 12.71 11.48 2.53
CA THR A 70 13.44 10.41 1.84
C THR A 70 12.86 9.06 2.29
N TRP A 71 12.54 8.20 1.34
CA TRP A 71 11.97 6.88 1.61
C TRP A 71 12.86 5.77 1.08
N LEU A 72 13.22 4.82 1.92
CA LEU A 72 14.03 3.65 1.57
C LEU A 72 13.16 2.38 1.55
N THR A 73 13.13 1.68 0.40
CA THR A 73 12.25 0.52 0.15
C THR A 73 12.84 -0.47 -0.85
N TRP A 74 12.33 -1.71 -0.87
CA TRP A 74 12.64 -2.68 -1.95
C TRP A 74 11.89 -2.37 -3.25
N THR A 75 10.76 -1.69 -3.18
CA THR A 75 9.84 -1.46 -4.31
C THR A 75 9.56 0.03 -4.52
N PRO A 76 10.55 0.79 -5.03
CA PRO A 76 10.42 2.25 -5.21
C PRO A 76 9.26 2.64 -6.13
N ASP A 77 8.95 1.81 -7.13
CA ASP A 77 7.93 2.11 -8.15
C ASP A 77 6.49 2.17 -7.62
N ILE A 78 6.26 1.73 -6.37
CA ILE A 78 4.94 1.79 -5.74
C ILE A 78 4.67 3.12 -5.04
N LEU A 79 5.72 3.89 -4.78
CA LEU A 79 5.62 5.13 -4.03
C LEU A 79 5.32 6.34 -4.93
N PRO A 80 4.49 7.29 -4.46
CA PRO A 80 4.13 8.47 -5.24
C PRO A 80 5.30 9.45 -5.34
N SER A 81 5.95 9.47 -6.50
CA SER A 81 7.07 10.38 -6.79
C SER A 81 6.67 11.85 -6.80
N SER A 82 5.37 12.14 -6.95
CA SER A 82 4.82 13.49 -6.85
C SER A 82 4.76 14.03 -5.42
N GLN A 83 4.81 13.15 -4.41
CA GLN A 83 4.62 13.49 -3.00
C GLN A 83 5.84 13.26 -2.12
N ILE A 84 6.79 12.42 -2.54
CA ILE A 84 8.00 12.06 -1.81
C ILE A 84 9.20 12.71 -2.51
N ASP A 85 10.04 13.41 -1.75
CA ASP A 85 11.13 14.21 -2.33
C ASP A 85 12.27 13.35 -2.87
N GLU A 86 12.51 12.18 -2.25
CA GLU A 86 13.53 11.23 -2.67
C GLU A 86 13.10 9.79 -2.33
N ILE A 87 13.05 8.93 -3.35
CA ILE A 87 12.72 7.52 -3.20
C ILE A 87 13.96 6.71 -3.54
N LEU A 88 14.44 5.94 -2.58
CA LEU A 88 15.65 5.15 -2.66
C LEU A 88 15.30 3.66 -2.67
N LYS A 89 15.87 2.94 -3.63
CA LYS A 89 15.86 1.48 -3.59
C LYS A 89 16.83 0.99 -2.51
N TRP A 90 16.46 -0.04 -1.78
CA TRP A 90 17.36 -0.70 -0.83
C TRP A 90 18.51 -1.36 -1.58
N ASP A 91 19.66 -0.72 -1.60
CA ASP A 91 20.92 -1.19 -2.13
C ASP A 91 22.10 -0.57 -1.34
N VAL A 92 23.31 -1.01 -1.64
CA VAL A 92 24.51 -0.55 -0.91
C VAL A 92 24.68 0.97 -1.00
N ASN A 93 24.43 1.58 -2.17
CA ASN A 93 24.62 3.02 -2.35
C ASN A 93 23.62 3.82 -1.53
N SER A 94 22.35 3.42 -1.56
CA SER A 94 21.26 4.06 -0.82
C SER A 94 21.44 3.91 0.68
N VAL A 95 21.87 2.74 1.16
CA VAL A 95 22.16 2.48 2.57
C VAL A 95 23.34 3.31 3.05
N MET A 96 24.44 3.38 2.28
CA MET A 96 25.60 4.24 2.59
C MET A 96 25.18 5.72 2.64
N TYR A 97 24.38 6.18 1.68
CA TYR A 97 23.89 7.56 1.68
C TYR A 97 23.03 7.84 2.93
N ALA A 98 22.09 6.97 3.26
CA ALA A 98 21.24 7.13 4.44
C ALA A 98 22.06 7.12 5.75
N GLN A 99 23.07 6.25 5.85
CA GLN A 99 23.94 6.12 7.02
C GLN A 99 24.82 7.34 7.26
N HIS A 100 25.32 7.98 6.19
CA HIS A 100 26.25 9.12 6.28
C HIS A 100 25.54 10.47 6.14
N SER A 101 24.22 10.48 6.05
CA SER A 101 23.40 11.70 6.08
C SER A 101 22.92 11.99 7.50
N SER A 102 22.67 13.28 7.80
CA SER A 102 22.06 13.70 9.06
C SER A 102 20.57 13.96 8.88
N TRP A 103 19.76 13.41 9.77
CA TRP A 103 18.31 13.46 9.73
C TRP A 103 17.75 14.20 10.95
N ASP A 104 16.66 14.92 10.79
CA ASP A 104 15.90 15.41 11.93
C ASP A 104 15.06 14.29 12.54
N ILE A 105 14.47 13.44 11.69
CA ILE A 105 13.63 12.30 12.10
C ILE A 105 14.01 11.09 11.25
N ALA A 106 14.23 9.93 11.87
CA ALA A 106 14.39 8.65 11.20
C ALA A 106 13.39 7.63 11.76
N ILE A 107 12.65 6.98 10.86
CA ILE A 107 11.58 6.05 11.21
C ILE A 107 11.84 4.72 10.52
N ASN A 108 11.89 3.63 11.27
CA ASN A 108 11.88 2.28 10.72
C ASN A 108 10.59 1.55 11.10
N LEU A 109 9.73 1.31 10.11
CA LEU A 109 8.47 0.58 10.27
C LEU A 109 8.56 -0.86 9.75
N ASP A 110 9.77 -1.34 9.54
CA ASP A 110 10.04 -2.70 9.12
C ASP A 110 10.65 -3.53 10.25
N LYS A 111 10.43 -4.85 10.21
CA LYS A 111 10.99 -5.81 11.18
C LYS A 111 12.11 -6.66 10.59
N GLU A 112 12.61 -6.30 9.41
CA GLU A 112 13.81 -6.90 8.85
C GLU A 112 15.05 -6.46 9.63
N LYS A 113 15.96 -7.41 9.89
CA LYS A 113 17.14 -7.14 10.74
C LYS A 113 18.04 -6.04 10.17
N GLU A 114 18.19 -6.00 8.86
CA GLU A 114 18.96 -4.98 8.17
C GLU A 114 18.36 -3.57 8.32
N ALA A 115 17.03 -3.44 8.26
CA ALA A 115 16.35 -2.17 8.49
C ALA A 115 16.54 -1.68 9.92
N GLY A 116 16.42 -2.58 10.89
CA GLY A 116 16.68 -2.28 12.30
C GLY A 116 18.15 -1.95 12.59
N ALA A 117 19.09 -2.62 11.90
CA ALA A 117 20.53 -2.34 12.00
C ALA A 117 20.83 -0.93 11.45
N LEU A 118 20.23 -0.56 10.32
CA LEU A 118 20.39 0.77 9.75
C LEU A 118 19.85 1.85 10.69
N LEU A 119 18.64 1.70 11.25
CA LEU A 119 18.11 2.68 12.22
C LEU A 119 19.03 2.86 13.44
N LYS A 120 19.68 1.78 13.90
CA LYS A 120 20.59 1.81 15.04
C LYS A 120 21.75 2.80 14.81
N ILE A 121 22.33 2.80 13.62
CA ILE A 121 23.57 3.53 13.29
C ILE A 121 23.34 4.89 12.62
N ILE A 122 22.15 5.17 12.08
CA ILE A 122 21.81 6.46 11.47
C ILE A 122 22.00 7.61 12.46
N ASP A 123 22.56 8.73 11.97
CA ASP A 123 22.59 10.03 12.69
C ASP A 123 21.22 10.72 12.53
N ALA A 124 20.39 10.69 13.57
CA ALA A 124 19.09 11.35 13.60
C ALA A 124 18.80 11.91 15.00
N LYS A 125 18.17 13.10 15.04
CA LYS A 125 17.80 13.76 16.32
C LYS A 125 16.69 12.99 17.03
N GLU A 126 15.72 12.48 16.25
CA GLU A 126 14.60 11.67 16.75
C GLU A 126 14.53 10.37 15.95
N LYS A 127 14.34 9.27 16.66
CA LYS A 127 14.20 7.92 16.05
C LYS A 127 12.94 7.24 16.55
N PHE A 128 12.25 6.55 15.62
CA PHE A 128 11.01 5.83 15.90
C PHE A 128 11.00 4.44 15.24
N GLY A 129 10.19 3.55 15.79
CA GLY A 129 9.89 2.24 15.20
C GLY A 129 10.70 1.11 15.78
N PHE A 130 11.32 0.29 14.93
CA PHE A 130 12.00 -0.94 15.31
C PHE A 130 13.50 -0.86 15.07
N VAL A 131 14.28 -1.42 16.01
CA VAL A 131 15.74 -1.35 16.00
C VAL A 131 16.33 -2.73 16.25
N LEU A 132 17.53 -2.99 15.71
CA LEU A 132 18.31 -4.18 16.02
C LEU A 132 19.01 -4.00 17.37
N LYS A 133 18.61 -4.80 18.37
CA LYS A 133 19.19 -4.85 19.72
C LYS A 133 19.35 -6.29 20.13
N ASP A 134 20.53 -6.64 20.65
CA ASP A 134 20.86 -8.01 21.05
C ASP A 134 20.63 -9.06 19.93
N ASN A 135 20.96 -8.70 18.67
CA ASN A 135 20.80 -9.48 17.44
C ASN A 135 19.35 -9.78 17.03
N GLU A 136 18.36 -9.18 17.70
CA GLU A 136 16.94 -9.32 17.37
C GLU A 136 16.26 -7.97 17.21
N ILE A 137 15.15 -7.94 16.47
CA ILE A 137 14.35 -6.74 16.29
C ILE A 137 13.54 -6.49 17.56
N GLN A 138 13.62 -5.26 18.04
CA GLN A 138 12.93 -4.80 19.23
C GLN A 138 12.33 -3.41 18.99
N PRO A 139 11.33 -2.98 19.79
CA PRO A 139 10.89 -1.59 19.80
C PRO A 139 12.05 -0.65 20.12
N TYR A 140 12.14 0.47 19.39
CA TYR A 140 13.13 1.51 19.72
C TYR A 140 12.79 2.21 21.05
N ASN A 141 11.49 2.46 21.26
CA ASN A 141 10.92 3.05 22.47
C ASN A 141 9.51 2.51 22.74
N ASP A 142 8.87 2.97 23.80
CA ASP A 142 7.57 2.48 24.26
C ASP A 142 6.44 2.67 23.24
N LEU A 143 6.54 3.68 22.36
CA LEU A 143 5.55 3.94 21.32
C LEU A 143 5.39 2.78 20.33
N ALA A 144 6.43 1.99 20.11
CA ALA A 144 6.41 0.85 19.19
C ALA A 144 6.01 -0.48 19.87
N ILE A 145 5.85 -0.53 21.19
CA ILE A 145 5.61 -1.78 21.94
C ILE A 145 4.30 -2.44 21.49
N HIS A 146 3.21 -1.69 21.38
CA HIS A 146 1.92 -2.25 20.98
C HIS A 146 2.01 -2.94 19.60
N LYS A 147 2.53 -2.25 18.57
CA LYS A 147 2.73 -2.80 17.24
C LYS A 147 3.75 -3.94 17.20
N PHE A 148 4.70 -3.96 18.11
CA PHE A 148 5.61 -5.09 18.27
C PHE A 148 4.86 -6.33 18.72
N PHE A 149 4.05 -6.24 19.81
CA PHE A 149 3.30 -7.36 20.35
C PHE A 149 2.24 -7.90 19.39
N THR A 150 1.49 -7.05 18.68
CA THR A 150 0.55 -7.50 17.65
C THR A 150 1.24 -8.22 16.47
N GLY A 151 2.55 -8.09 16.34
CA GLY A 151 3.32 -8.76 15.30
C GLY A 151 4.04 -10.05 15.72
N ILE A 152 4.13 -10.33 17.04
CA ILE A 152 4.80 -11.53 17.55
C ILE A 152 3.89 -12.47 18.35
N PHE A 153 2.68 -12.03 18.70
CA PHE A 153 1.69 -12.81 19.42
C PHE A 153 0.35 -12.81 18.66
N ASP A 154 -0.05 -13.96 18.13
CA ASP A 154 -1.28 -14.12 17.33
C ASP A 154 -2.54 -13.81 18.15
N ASP A 155 -2.58 -14.16 19.44
CA ASP A 155 -3.71 -13.86 20.33
C ASP A 155 -3.86 -12.36 20.58
N VAL A 156 -2.77 -11.65 20.76
CA VAL A 156 -2.76 -10.18 20.91
C VAL A 156 -3.20 -9.52 19.59
N SER A 157 -2.70 -10.02 18.45
CA SER A 157 -3.11 -9.55 17.13
C SER A 157 -4.59 -9.78 16.86
N LYS A 158 -5.10 -10.96 17.22
CA LYS A 158 -6.52 -11.33 17.06
C LYS A 158 -7.45 -10.45 17.92
N ALA A 159 -7.02 -10.11 19.12
CA ALA A 159 -7.79 -9.27 20.06
C ALA A 159 -7.64 -7.76 19.76
N ASN A 160 -6.73 -7.37 18.89
CA ASN A 160 -6.49 -5.96 18.56
C ASN A 160 -7.69 -5.34 17.84
N THR A 161 -8.13 -4.17 18.30
CA THR A 161 -9.20 -3.38 17.69
C THR A 161 -8.71 -2.12 16.99
N LYS A 162 -7.41 -1.84 17.03
CA LYS A 162 -6.81 -0.70 16.33
C LYS A 162 -6.56 -1.06 14.87
N SER A 163 -6.74 -0.06 14.00
CA SER A 163 -6.31 -0.20 12.61
C SER A 163 -4.78 -0.16 12.51
N TYR A 164 -4.25 -0.71 11.43
CA TYR A 164 -2.82 -0.60 11.14
C TYR A 164 -2.35 0.87 11.09
N LEU A 165 -3.17 1.76 10.54
CA LEU A 165 -2.87 3.19 10.50
C LEU A 165 -2.75 3.79 11.89
N THR A 166 -3.68 3.47 12.78
CA THR A 166 -3.58 3.89 14.18
C THR A 166 -2.26 3.45 14.79
N GLU A 167 -1.88 2.18 14.62
CA GLU A 167 -0.65 1.63 15.18
C GLU A 167 0.62 2.30 14.64
N ILE A 168 0.73 2.55 13.32
CA ILE A 168 1.94 3.18 12.75
C ILE A 168 2.05 4.68 13.08
N PHE A 169 0.92 5.37 13.25
CA PHE A 169 0.92 6.76 13.72
C PHE A 169 1.33 6.83 15.20
N GLU A 170 0.84 5.91 16.05
CA GLU A 170 1.26 5.80 17.45
C GLU A 170 2.78 5.57 17.57
N ILE A 171 3.38 4.72 16.73
CA ILE A 171 4.84 4.53 16.67
C ILE A 171 5.58 5.86 16.52
N CYS A 172 5.01 6.78 15.76
CA CYS A 172 5.59 8.12 15.52
C CYS A 172 5.15 9.18 16.55
N GLY A 173 4.47 8.77 17.63
CA GLY A 173 3.93 9.69 18.64
C GLY A 173 2.78 10.56 18.13
N MET A 174 2.06 10.12 17.11
CA MET A 174 0.98 10.86 16.45
C MET A 174 -0.33 10.08 16.50
N GLN A 175 -1.44 10.77 16.26
CA GLN A 175 -2.76 10.17 16.06
C GLN A 175 -3.14 10.23 14.58
N HIS A 176 -3.64 9.13 14.01
CA HIS A 176 -4.20 9.12 12.65
C HIS A 176 -5.51 9.92 12.61
N GLU A 177 -5.64 10.86 11.70
CA GLU A 177 -6.80 11.77 11.54
C GLU A 177 -7.51 11.55 10.20
N GLY A 178 -7.39 10.35 9.60
CA GLY A 178 -8.04 10.02 8.33
C GLY A 178 -7.19 10.33 7.10
N GLU A 179 -5.87 10.49 7.24
CA GLU A 179 -4.97 10.66 6.10
C GLU A 179 -5.08 9.46 5.15
N PRO A 180 -5.33 9.72 3.84
CA PRO A 180 -5.50 8.65 2.86
C PRO A 180 -4.16 8.01 2.47
N TYR A 181 -4.23 6.81 1.89
CA TYR A 181 -3.09 6.25 1.15
C TYR A 181 -2.76 7.14 -0.05
N LEU A 182 -1.49 7.18 -0.42
CA LEU A 182 -1.01 7.93 -1.58
C LEU A 182 -0.50 6.99 -2.67
N MET A 183 -0.80 7.33 -3.92
CA MET A 183 -0.33 6.60 -5.10
C MET A 183 -0.39 7.49 -6.34
N ASP A 184 0.58 7.32 -7.25
CA ASP A 184 0.52 7.92 -8.59
C ASP A 184 -0.36 7.04 -9.51
N THR A 185 -1.23 7.66 -10.31
CA THR A 185 -2.15 6.94 -11.22
C THR A 185 -1.50 6.50 -12.52
N HIS A 186 -0.31 7.02 -12.82
CA HIS A 186 0.43 6.81 -14.08
C HIS A 186 -0.35 7.21 -15.35
N ASP A 187 -1.26 8.17 -15.25
CA ASP A 187 -2.03 8.66 -16.39
C ASP A 187 -1.14 9.36 -17.44
N ASP A 188 0.00 9.90 -17.02
CA ASP A 188 1.04 10.50 -17.87
C ASP A 188 1.65 9.52 -18.88
N LYS A 189 1.58 8.21 -18.61
CA LYS A 189 2.10 7.15 -19.50
C LYS A 189 1.17 6.81 -20.67
N ASN A 190 -0.06 7.39 -20.70
CA ASN A 190 -1.02 7.25 -21.78
C ASN A 190 -1.30 5.79 -22.19
N TYR A 191 -1.44 4.88 -21.21
CA TYR A 191 -1.83 3.50 -21.48
C TYR A 191 -3.19 3.43 -22.18
N LYS A 192 -3.30 2.57 -23.19
CA LYS A 192 -4.54 2.39 -23.95
C LYS A 192 -5.17 1.05 -23.62
N TRP A 193 -6.33 1.11 -22.98
CA TRP A 193 -7.10 -0.07 -22.62
C TRP A 193 -8.26 -0.28 -23.59
N ASN A 194 -8.44 -1.53 -24.03
CA ASN A 194 -9.62 -1.91 -24.82
C ASN A 194 -10.81 -2.17 -23.89
N LEU A 195 -11.30 -1.08 -23.27
CA LEU A 195 -12.43 -1.08 -22.35
C LEU A 195 -13.65 -0.41 -22.99
N PRO A 196 -14.87 -0.88 -22.67
CA PRO A 196 -16.10 -0.26 -23.18
C PRO A 196 -16.28 1.14 -22.59
N LYS A 197 -16.34 2.15 -23.45
CA LYS A 197 -16.37 3.57 -23.05
C LYS A 197 -17.62 4.01 -22.27
N ASN A 198 -18.74 3.30 -22.44
CA ASN A 198 -20.05 3.69 -21.89
C ASN A 198 -20.54 2.78 -20.77
N LYS A 199 -19.64 1.95 -20.19
CA LYS A 199 -19.97 1.08 -19.10
C LYS A 199 -19.12 1.38 -17.87
N LYS A 200 -19.72 1.27 -16.70
CA LYS A 200 -18.96 1.22 -15.44
C LYS A 200 -18.23 -0.13 -15.35
N ILE A 201 -17.07 -0.13 -14.75
CA ILE A 201 -16.25 -1.34 -14.67
C ILE A 201 -16.16 -1.83 -13.23
N ILE A 202 -16.53 -3.10 -13.03
CA ILE A 202 -16.30 -3.83 -11.79
C ILE A 202 -15.05 -4.68 -11.99
N GLY A 203 -13.97 -4.34 -11.30
CA GLY A 203 -12.75 -5.14 -11.31
C GLY A 203 -12.81 -6.30 -10.30
N MET A 204 -12.36 -7.46 -10.71
CA MET A 204 -12.25 -8.65 -9.85
C MET A 204 -10.80 -9.09 -9.78
N ASN A 205 -10.13 -8.85 -8.64
CA ASN A 205 -8.80 -9.36 -8.38
C ASN A 205 -8.90 -10.77 -7.80
N THR A 206 -8.72 -11.78 -8.65
CA THR A 206 -9.06 -13.17 -8.35
C THR A 206 -8.01 -13.94 -7.57
N GLY A 207 -6.79 -13.38 -7.46
CA GLY A 207 -5.68 -14.00 -6.77
C GLY A 207 -5.45 -13.48 -5.35
N CYS A 208 -4.55 -14.17 -4.64
CA CYS A 208 -4.16 -13.78 -3.29
C CYS A 208 -2.66 -13.92 -3.02
N GLY A 209 -1.85 -14.16 -4.05
CA GLY A 209 -0.45 -14.49 -3.94
C GLY A 209 -0.20 -15.91 -3.36
N GLY A 210 1.07 -16.34 -3.31
CA GLY A 210 1.45 -17.72 -2.97
C GLY A 210 1.50 -18.06 -1.47
N ARG A 211 1.55 -17.05 -0.57
CA ARG A 211 1.86 -17.29 0.85
C ARG A 211 0.68 -17.83 1.66
N TRP A 212 -0.54 -17.30 1.44
CA TRP A 212 -1.74 -17.68 2.20
C TRP A 212 -2.89 -18.02 1.27
N THR A 213 -2.77 -19.19 0.62
CA THR A 213 -3.71 -19.67 -0.39
C THR A 213 -5.09 -20.02 0.18
N THR A 214 -5.22 -20.15 1.51
CA THR A 214 -6.52 -20.30 2.19
C THR A 214 -7.49 -19.14 1.99
N ARG A 215 -7.01 -18.02 1.42
CA ARG A 215 -7.84 -16.87 1.00
C ARG A 215 -8.41 -17.04 -0.40
N LEU A 216 -7.88 -17.97 -1.20
CA LEU A 216 -8.38 -18.19 -2.55
C LEU A 216 -9.84 -18.63 -2.52
N TRP A 217 -10.61 -18.03 -3.40
CA TRP A 217 -11.96 -18.44 -3.73
C TRP A 217 -11.92 -19.28 -5.01
N SER A 218 -12.72 -20.34 -5.14
CA SER A 218 -12.67 -21.24 -6.30
C SER A 218 -13.09 -20.52 -7.60
N ILE A 219 -12.65 -21.06 -8.72
CA ILE A 219 -13.06 -20.58 -10.05
C ILE A 219 -14.59 -20.64 -10.19
N ASP A 220 -15.22 -21.73 -9.71
CA ASP A 220 -16.67 -21.91 -9.75
C ASP A 220 -17.40 -20.77 -9.04
N LYS A 221 -16.90 -20.34 -7.89
CA LYS A 221 -17.47 -19.24 -7.12
C LYS A 221 -17.33 -17.88 -7.83
N TRP A 222 -16.20 -17.64 -8.49
CA TRP A 222 -16.03 -16.44 -9.31
C TRP A 222 -16.98 -16.44 -10.50
N VAL A 223 -17.16 -17.58 -11.20
CA VAL A 223 -18.10 -17.73 -12.32
C VAL A 223 -19.54 -17.52 -11.85
N GLU A 224 -19.92 -18.08 -10.69
CA GLU A 224 -21.23 -17.87 -10.06
C GLU A 224 -21.48 -16.37 -9.78
N LEU A 225 -20.52 -15.69 -9.15
CA LEU A 225 -20.61 -14.26 -8.86
C LEU A 225 -20.77 -13.42 -10.13
N ILE A 226 -19.99 -13.71 -11.16
CA ILE A 226 -20.05 -13.00 -12.44
C ILE A 226 -21.45 -13.13 -13.08
N ALA A 227 -22.03 -14.34 -13.03
CA ALA A 227 -23.38 -14.58 -13.56
C ALA A 227 -24.44 -13.74 -12.82
N ILE A 228 -24.34 -13.67 -11.48
CA ILE A 228 -25.23 -12.87 -10.65
C ILE A 228 -25.06 -11.38 -10.98
N LEU A 229 -23.83 -10.87 -11.01
CA LEU A 229 -23.56 -9.44 -11.24
C LEU A 229 -23.94 -8.97 -12.63
N LYS A 230 -23.73 -9.78 -13.68
CA LYS A 230 -24.18 -9.47 -15.04
C LYS A 230 -25.72 -9.34 -15.12
N LYS A 231 -26.45 -10.13 -14.34
CA LYS A 231 -27.91 -10.02 -14.26
C LYS A 231 -28.36 -8.79 -13.50
N GLN A 232 -27.70 -8.48 -12.38
CA GLN A 232 -28.04 -7.34 -11.52
C GLN A 232 -27.59 -5.99 -12.10
N ASN A 233 -26.49 -5.97 -12.85
CA ASN A 233 -25.85 -4.76 -13.38
C ASN A 233 -25.58 -4.90 -14.90
N PRO A 234 -26.61 -4.92 -15.76
CA PRO A 234 -26.44 -5.16 -17.20
C PRO A 234 -25.60 -4.09 -17.90
N ASP A 235 -25.55 -2.88 -17.34
CA ASP A 235 -24.79 -1.74 -17.85
C ASP A 235 -23.34 -1.69 -17.33
N ALA A 236 -22.93 -2.67 -16.52
CA ALA A 236 -21.56 -2.81 -16.06
C ALA A 236 -20.76 -3.79 -16.94
N GLU A 237 -19.44 -3.61 -16.96
CA GLU A 237 -18.50 -4.58 -17.48
C GLU A 237 -17.69 -5.19 -16.33
N ILE A 238 -17.45 -6.48 -16.39
CA ILE A 238 -16.66 -7.19 -15.40
C ILE A 238 -15.27 -7.44 -15.96
N LEU A 239 -14.26 -6.89 -15.27
CA LEU A 239 -12.86 -6.98 -15.63
C LEU A 239 -12.12 -7.88 -14.64
N LEU A 240 -11.50 -8.95 -15.13
CA LEU A 240 -10.63 -9.80 -14.33
C LEU A 240 -9.25 -9.17 -14.20
N LEU A 241 -8.75 -9.12 -12.99
CA LEU A 241 -7.46 -8.55 -12.60
C LEU A 241 -6.58 -9.62 -11.94
N GLY A 242 -5.26 -9.49 -12.08
CA GLY A 242 -4.29 -10.38 -11.46
C GLY A 242 -2.90 -10.19 -12.06
N GLY A 243 -1.91 -10.83 -11.46
CA GLY A 243 -0.56 -10.94 -11.99
C GLY A 243 -0.37 -12.20 -12.86
N GLU A 244 0.88 -12.50 -13.17
CA GLU A 244 1.26 -13.69 -13.94
C GLU A 244 0.77 -14.99 -13.30
N ALA A 245 0.81 -15.07 -11.96
CA ALA A 245 0.36 -16.25 -11.22
C ALA A 245 -1.14 -16.54 -11.39
N GLU A 246 -1.94 -15.54 -11.71
CA GLU A 246 -3.38 -15.63 -11.92
C GLU A 246 -3.77 -15.79 -13.39
N ASP A 247 -2.83 -15.75 -14.35
CA ASP A 247 -3.13 -15.72 -15.79
C ASP A 247 -3.97 -16.92 -16.25
N ALA A 248 -3.52 -18.15 -15.93
CA ALA A 248 -4.24 -19.37 -16.30
C ALA A 248 -5.65 -19.42 -15.69
N ARG A 249 -5.76 -19.04 -14.41
CA ARG A 249 -7.03 -18.96 -13.69
C ARG A 249 -7.98 -17.95 -14.30
N ASN A 250 -7.50 -16.78 -14.64
CA ASN A 250 -8.32 -15.72 -15.23
C ASN A 250 -8.79 -16.07 -16.64
N LYS A 251 -7.97 -16.76 -17.44
CA LYS A 251 -8.37 -17.28 -18.75
C LYS A 251 -9.51 -18.31 -18.64
N GLU A 252 -9.45 -19.22 -17.66
CA GLU A 252 -10.52 -20.16 -17.39
C GLU A 252 -11.81 -19.47 -16.95
N ILE A 253 -11.72 -18.51 -16.02
CA ILE A 253 -12.89 -17.72 -15.60
C ILE A 253 -13.49 -16.97 -16.79
N GLN A 254 -12.65 -16.33 -17.63
CA GLN A 254 -13.10 -15.65 -18.85
C GLN A 254 -13.86 -16.59 -19.78
N GLN A 255 -13.28 -17.75 -20.07
CA GLN A 255 -13.90 -18.75 -20.97
C GLN A 255 -15.28 -19.19 -20.47
N ARG A 256 -15.44 -19.39 -19.17
CA ARG A 256 -16.66 -19.92 -18.56
C ARG A 256 -17.72 -18.85 -18.28
N SER A 257 -17.33 -17.61 -18.06
CA SER A 257 -18.22 -16.52 -17.64
C SER A 257 -18.43 -15.42 -18.71
N GLY A 258 -17.54 -15.33 -19.68
CA GLY A 258 -17.50 -14.22 -20.64
C GLY A 258 -17.16 -12.86 -19.99
N ALA A 259 -16.47 -12.84 -18.85
CA ALA A 259 -15.91 -11.63 -18.27
C ALA A 259 -14.70 -11.16 -19.10
N LEU A 260 -14.41 -9.86 -19.09
CA LEU A 260 -13.27 -9.31 -19.80
C LEU A 260 -11.96 -9.65 -19.07
N TYR A 261 -10.97 -10.15 -19.78
CA TYR A 261 -9.61 -10.31 -19.31
C TYR A 261 -8.64 -9.79 -20.36
N LEU A 262 -7.78 -8.86 -19.99
CA LEU A 262 -6.82 -8.23 -20.90
C LEU A 262 -5.41 -8.80 -20.83
N GLY A 263 -5.18 -9.77 -19.93
CA GLY A 263 -3.86 -10.30 -19.62
C GLY A 263 -3.30 -9.76 -18.30
N TYR A 264 -2.06 -10.08 -18.00
CA TYR A 264 -1.33 -9.52 -16.87
C TYR A 264 -0.30 -8.49 -17.35
N PHE A 265 0.08 -7.57 -16.46
CA PHE A 265 0.78 -6.35 -16.81
C PHE A 265 1.86 -6.00 -15.77
N SER A 266 2.74 -5.07 -16.10
CA SER A 266 3.65 -4.45 -15.15
C SER A 266 2.88 -3.75 -14.02
N LEU A 267 3.54 -3.48 -12.90
CA LEU A 267 2.90 -2.87 -11.74
C LEU A 267 2.25 -1.51 -12.08
N SER A 268 2.93 -0.65 -12.84
CA SER A 268 2.40 0.65 -13.22
C SER A 268 1.19 0.55 -14.16
N GLU A 269 1.19 -0.40 -15.08
CA GLU A 269 0.03 -0.71 -15.93
C GLU A 269 -1.12 -1.26 -15.11
N PHE A 270 -0.83 -2.17 -14.17
CA PHE A 270 -1.85 -2.73 -13.27
C PHE A 270 -2.51 -1.63 -12.43
N ILE A 271 -1.74 -0.72 -11.85
CA ILE A 271 -2.26 0.44 -11.09
C ILE A 271 -3.18 1.28 -11.98
N ASN A 272 -2.73 1.61 -13.21
CA ASN A 272 -3.54 2.40 -14.14
C ASN A 272 -4.80 1.66 -14.58
N LEU A 273 -4.74 0.33 -14.78
CA LEU A 273 -5.90 -0.49 -15.11
C LEU A 273 -6.92 -0.54 -13.96
N VAL A 274 -6.46 -0.72 -12.70
CA VAL A 274 -7.31 -0.62 -11.51
C VAL A 274 -7.96 0.76 -11.42
N ASN A 275 -7.24 1.82 -11.82
CA ASN A 275 -7.80 3.18 -11.84
C ASN A 275 -8.97 3.35 -12.84
N GLN A 276 -9.10 2.49 -13.86
CA GLN A 276 -10.26 2.50 -14.77
C GLN A 276 -11.52 1.91 -14.14
N CYS A 277 -11.41 1.19 -13.02
CA CYS A 277 -12.55 0.55 -12.37
C CYS A 277 -13.30 1.52 -11.44
N GLU A 278 -14.60 1.36 -11.33
CA GLU A 278 -15.46 2.06 -10.35
C GLU A 278 -15.40 1.39 -8.99
N LEU A 279 -15.44 0.04 -8.98
CA LEU A 279 -15.43 -0.80 -7.80
C LEU A 279 -14.52 -2.02 -8.03
N ILE A 280 -13.80 -2.42 -6.98
CA ILE A 280 -12.95 -3.61 -6.99
C ILE A 280 -13.45 -4.63 -5.97
N ILE A 281 -13.56 -5.89 -6.38
CA ILE A 281 -13.77 -7.03 -5.49
C ILE A 281 -12.43 -7.75 -5.35
N THR A 282 -11.93 -7.90 -4.14
CA THR A 282 -10.61 -8.50 -3.89
C THR A 282 -10.53 -9.16 -2.51
N GLN A 283 -9.63 -10.12 -2.36
CA GLN A 283 -9.16 -10.56 -1.05
C GLN A 283 -8.16 -9.56 -0.47
N VAL A 284 -7.70 -9.82 0.77
CA VAL A 284 -6.64 -9.03 1.42
C VAL A 284 -5.32 -9.24 0.68
N THR A 285 -5.00 -8.37 -0.25
CA THR A 285 -3.85 -8.45 -1.17
C THR A 285 -3.26 -7.09 -1.43
N MET A 286 -2.17 -7.02 -2.20
CA MET A 286 -1.65 -5.77 -2.76
C MET A 286 -2.75 -4.98 -3.51
N GLY A 287 -3.61 -5.68 -4.28
CA GLY A 287 -4.71 -5.07 -5.03
C GLY A 287 -5.69 -4.31 -4.15
N MET A 288 -5.96 -4.78 -2.91
CA MET A 288 -6.74 -4.04 -1.92
C MET A 288 -6.12 -2.66 -1.62
N HIS A 289 -4.82 -2.64 -1.32
CA HIS A 289 -4.14 -1.39 -0.95
C HIS A 289 -4.04 -0.43 -2.14
N ILE A 290 -3.82 -0.92 -3.36
CA ILE A 290 -3.87 -0.13 -4.59
C ILE A 290 -5.27 0.47 -4.77
N THR A 291 -6.32 -0.33 -4.62
CA THR A 291 -7.72 0.12 -4.73
C THR A 291 -8.01 1.29 -3.80
N LEU A 292 -7.62 1.17 -2.52
CA LEU A 292 -7.83 2.20 -1.52
C LEU A 292 -6.98 3.45 -1.78
N ALA A 293 -5.74 3.28 -2.23
CA ALA A 293 -4.85 4.38 -2.57
C ALA A 293 -5.34 5.20 -3.78
N LEU A 294 -6.02 4.55 -4.73
CA LEU A 294 -6.69 5.19 -5.86
C LEU A 294 -8.08 5.75 -5.50
N GLY A 295 -8.51 5.62 -4.24
CA GLY A 295 -9.81 6.09 -3.76
C GLY A 295 -11.02 5.38 -4.37
N LYS A 296 -10.84 4.17 -4.93
CA LYS A 296 -11.90 3.38 -5.55
C LYS A 296 -12.78 2.69 -4.51
N LYS A 297 -14.01 2.34 -4.91
CA LYS A 297 -14.90 1.52 -4.09
C LYS A 297 -14.36 0.09 -4.00
N ILE A 298 -14.59 -0.56 -2.86
CA ILE A 298 -14.03 -1.90 -2.59
C ILE A 298 -15.02 -2.81 -1.89
N ILE A 299 -15.09 -4.05 -2.33
CA ILE A 299 -15.65 -5.16 -1.56
C ILE A 299 -14.48 -6.06 -1.17
N LEU A 300 -14.15 -6.05 0.11
CA LEU A 300 -13.01 -6.79 0.64
C LEU A 300 -13.45 -8.14 1.20
N MET A 301 -13.03 -9.21 0.56
CA MET A 301 -13.23 -10.58 1.05
C MET A 301 -12.15 -10.92 2.06
N ASN A 302 -12.51 -11.20 3.31
CA ASN A 302 -11.57 -11.55 4.38
C ASN A 302 -12.01 -12.82 5.10
N ASN A 303 -11.04 -13.61 5.56
CA ASN A 303 -11.29 -14.79 6.40
C ASN A 303 -10.26 -14.96 7.52
N ILE A 304 -8.96 -14.89 7.21
CA ILE A 304 -7.88 -15.27 8.14
C ILE A 304 -7.20 -14.08 8.85
N PHE A 305 -7.53 -12.84 8.48
CA PHE A 305 -6.92 -11.65 9.07
C PHE A 305 -7.90 -10.96 10.02
N ASN A 306 -7.37 -10.24 10.98
CA ASN A 306 -8.15 -9.37 11.84
C ASN A 306 -8.78 -8.24 11.00
N PRO A 307 -10.13 -8.14 10.91
CA PRO A 307 -10.78 -7.11 10.09
C PRO A 307 -10.52 -5.68 10.59
N HIS A 308 -10.22 -5.50 11.87
CA HIS A 308 -9.90 -4.18 12.44
C HIS A 308 -8.60 -3.57 11.89
N GLU A 309 -7.70 -4.39 11.30
CA GLU A 309 -6.48 -3.86 10.67
C GLU A 309 -6.75 -2.97 9.47
N PHE A 310 -7.92 -3.12 8.82
CA PHE A 310 -8.19 -2.51 7.52
C PHE A 310 -9.10 -1.29 7.66
N ASP A 311 -8.56 -0.11 7.41
CA ASP A 311 -9.35 1.09 7.19
C ASP A 311 -9.75 1.16 5.71
N LEU A 312 -11.04 1.09 5.43
CA LEU A 312 -11.57 1.21 4.07
C LEU A 312 -11.94 2.67 3.72
N PHE A 313 -11.71 3.63 4.59
CA PHE A 313 -12.00 5.06 4.38
C PHE A 313 -13.45 5.34 3.93
N GLY A 314 -14.40 4.51 4.36
CA GLY A 314 -15.81 4.60 3.94
C GLY A 314 -16.05 4.24 2.47
N LYS A 315 -15.08 3.59 1.80
CA LYS A 315 -15.16 3.26 0.36
C LYS A 315 -15.81 1.90 0.07
N GLY A 316 -16.23 1.16 1.07
CA GLY A 316 -16.83 -0.15 0.89
C GLY A 316 -16.99 -0.92 2.19
N GLU A 317 -17.04 -2.24 2.09
CA GLU A 317 -17.23 -3.11 3.25
C GLU A 317 -16.37 -4.37 3.20
N ILE A 318 -16.16 -4.96 4.38
CA ILE A 318 -15.48 -6.25 4.53
C ILE A 318 -16.54 -7.34 4.59
N VAL A 319 -16.46 -8.31 3.68
CA VAL A 319 -17.36 -9.46 3.64
C VAL A 319 -16.60 -10.71 4.09
N MET A 320 -17.15 -11.39 5.08
CA MET A 320 -16.54 -12.58 5.69
C MET A 320 -17.49 -13.79 5.59
N PRO A 321 -16.95 -15.02 5.56
CA PRO A 321 -17.75 -16.22 5.76
C PRO A 321 -18.51 -16.16 7.09
N ASP A 322 -19.69 -16.79 7.17
CA ASP A 322 -20.47 -16.86 8.41
C ASP A 322 -19.81 -17.74 9.46
N LYS A 323 -19.05 -18.75 9.02
CA LYS A 323 -18.25 -19.59 9.90
C LYS A 323 -16.99 -18.85 10.34
N GLU A 324 -16.79 -18.72 11.66
CA GLU A 324 -15.56 -18.16 12.21
C GLU A 324 -14.32 -18.96 11.74
N CYS A 325 -13.30 -18.26 11.25
CA CYS A 325 -12.06 -18.85 10.82
C CYS A 325 -11.17 -19.18 12.02
N LYS A 326 -10.80 -20.49 12.17
CA LYS A 326 -9.87 -20.96 13.19
C LYS A 326 -8.40 -20.92 12.73
N CYS A 327 -8.16 -20.52 11.48
CA CYS A 327 -6.84 -20.57 10.82
C CYS A 327 -6.18 -19.20 10.76
N PHE A 328 -6.32 -18.38 11.78
CA PHE A 328 -5.73 -17.05 11.87
C PHE A 328 -4.25 -17.08 11.47
N TYR A 329 -3.86 -16.29 10.45
CA TYR A 329 -2.53 -16.22 9.86
C TYR A 329 -1.87 -17.56 9.47
N ARG A 330 -2.65 -18.58 9.11
CA ARG A 330 -2.12 -19.90 8.66
C ARG A 330 -2.22 -20.05 7.14
N GLY A 331 -1.20 -20.70 6.56
CA GLY A 331 -1.16 -21.01 5.12
C GLY A 331 -2.03 -22.20 4.72
N SER A 332 -2.55 -22.99 5.70
CA SER A 332 -3.42 -24.16 5.47
C SER A 332 -4.61 -24.14 6.42
N CYS A 333 -5.76 -24.66 5.95
CA CYS A 333 -6.95 -24.79 6.76
C CYS A 333 -6.90 -26.06 7.61
N ILE A 334 -7.16 -25.94 8.92
CA ILE A 334 -7.21 -27.09 9.84
C ILE A 334 -8.42 -28.00 9.60
N ASP A 335 -9.49 -27.47 9.01
CA ASP A 335 -10.69 -28.21 8.67
C ASP A 335 -10.62 -28.85 7.25
N GLY A 336 -9.45 -28.78 6.58
CA GLY A 336 -9.22 -29.30 5.23
C GLY A 336 -9.69 -28.35 4.13
N THR A 337 -10.96 -27.93 4.13
CA THR A 337 -11.52 -27.00 3.15
C THR A 337 -11.54 -25.59 3.74
N SER A 338 -11.01 -24.61 2.97
CA SER A 338 -11.00 -23.20 3.42
C SER A 338 -12.42 -22.69 3.69
N CYS A 339 -12.59 -21.96 4.79
CA CYS A 339 -13.84 -21.26 5.07
C CYS A 339 -14.20 -20.23 3.98
N MET A 340 -13.23 -19.76 3.20
CA MET A 340 -13.48 -18.88 2.05
C MET A 340 -14.40 -19.55 1.01
N GLU A 341 -14.26 -20.86 0.79
CA GLU A 341 -15.15 -21.60 -0.11
C GLU A 341 -16.62 -21.64 0.35
N GLN A 342 -16.86 -21.40 1.65
CA GLN A 342 -18.21 -21.33 2.21
C GLN A 342 -18.85 -19.95 2.06
N LEU A 343 -18.07 -18.93 1.63
CA LEU A 343 -18.60 -17.59 1.38
C LEU A 343 -19.50 -17.63 0.14
N PRO A 344 -20.82 -17.33 0.27
CA PRO A 344 -21.74 -17.37 -0.86
C PRO A 344 -21.47 -16.24 -1.86
N ALA A 345 -21.53 -16.53 -3.16
CA ALA A 345 -21.42 -15.51 -4.21
C ALA A 345 -22.51 -14.44 -4.09
N GLN A 346 -23.72 -14.81 -3.67
CA GLN A 346 -24.82 -13.87 -3.45
C GLN A 346 -24.49 -12.83 -2.37
N LYS A 347 -23.78 -13.22 -1.28
CA LYS A 347 -23.37 -12.28 -0.21
C LYS A 347 -22.43 -11.19 -0.74
N ILE A 348 -21.53 -11.55 -1.67
CA ILE A 348 -20.66 -10.58 -2.35
C ILE A 348 -21.46 -9.70 -3.32
N ALA A 349 -22.39 -10.30 -4.09
CA ALA A 349 -23.24 -9.55 -5.01
C ALA A 349 -24.13 -8.53 -4.29
N ASP A 350 -24.68 -8.90 -3.13
CA ASP A 350 -25.48 -7.99 -2.29
C ASP A 350 -24.64 -6.82 -1.76
N ALA A 351 -23.38 -7.09 -1.39
CA ALA A 351 -22.42 -6.05 -1.01
C ALA A 351 -22.12 -5.11 -2.18
N VAL A 352 -21.91 -5.64 -3.39
CA VAL A 352 -21.77 -4.81 -4.59
C VAL A 352 -22.99 -3.91 -4.79
N GLY A 353 -24.21 -4.45 -4.66
CA GLY A 353 -25.47 -3.70 -4.81
C GLY A 353 -25.62 -2.53 -3.85
N ARG A 354 -24.96 -2.57 -2.67
CA ARG A 354 -24.97 -1.45 -1.69
C ARG A 354 -23.99 -0.32 -2.05
N HIS A 355 -22.98 -0.61 -2.85
CA HIS A 355 -21.87 0.32 -3.11
C HIS A 355 -21.71 0.71 -4.57
N PHE A 356 -22.18 -0.08 -5.53
CA PHE A 356 -22.01 0.19 -6.96
C PHE A 356 -23.15 1.00 -7.58
#